data_92940145db0c4aae77d1fd4d0b3d52b1
#
_entry.id   92940145db0c4aae77d1fd4d0b3d52b1
#
_cell.length_a   1.000
_cell.length_b   1.000
_cell.length_c   1.000
_cell.angle_alpha   90.00
_cell.angle_beta   90.00
_cell.angle_gamma   90.00
#
_symmetry.space_group_name_H-M   'P 1'
#
loop_
_entity.id
_entity.type
_entity.pdbx_description
1 polymer ?
#
loop_
_entity_poly.entity_id
_entity_poly.type
_entity_poly.pdbx_seq_one_letter_code
_entity_poly.pdbx_strand_id
1 'polypeptide(L)'
;AEQWPAVKKAYAEANDLLGDIVKVTPSSKTCGDLAQFMVTNSLSAEDVRDKASSGSLNFPSSVVEFFQGALGIPVGGFPEPLRTDVLRGAKKLDETFTGRPGAELPDVDLEAVRTTLEATHGIDIDDKQLMSAVMYPKVFEDYMSTTTEFGDLSALPTRNFVEPMEVGEEVDLSFGQGVNVNVKLIGLGDLDEATGTRECFFEVNGFP
;
A
#
# COMPACT_ATOMS: atom_id res chain seq x y z
N ALA A 1 10.08 15.15 13.26
CA ALA A 1 10.62 15.00 14.63
C ALA A 1 9.72 15.66 15.68
N GLU A 2 9.19 16.86 15.43
CA GLU A 2 8.39 17.65 16.41
C GLU A 2 7.07 16.96 16.81
N GLN A 3 6.42 16.27 15.90
CA GLN A 3 5.14 15.57 16.17
C GLN A 3 5.30 14.21 16.87
N TRP A 4 6.52 13.71 17.04
CA TRP A 4 6.75 12.39 17.59
C TRP A 4 6.16 12.13 19.00
N PRO A 5 6.20 13.08 19.95
CA PRO A 5 5.53 12.91 21.24
C PRO A 5 4.00 12.73 21.11
N ALA A 6 3.36 13.49 20.20
CA ALA A 6 1.93 13.38 19.95
C ALA A 6 1.57 12.03 19.33
N VAL A 7 2.37 11.54 18.38
CA VAL A 7 2.19 10.22 17.77
C VAL A 7 2.30 9.10 18.81
N LYS A 8 3.30 9.15 19.71
CA LYS A 8 3.44 8.14 20.78
C LYS A 8 2.24 8.12 21.72
N LYS A 9 1.74 9.29 22.09
CA LYS A 9 0.55 9.42 22.94
C LYS A 9 -0.68 8.86 22.23
N ALA A 10 -0.93 9.30 21.00
CA ALA A 10 -2.06 8.82 20.20
C ALA A 10 -2.00 7.30 19.95
N TYR A 11 -0.80 6.73 19.80
CA TYR A 11 -0.64 5.28 19.63
C TYR A 11 -1.04 4.49 20.88
N ALA A 12 -0.70 5.00 22.07
CA ALA A 12 -1.15 4.41 23.33
C ALA A 12 -2.68 4.52 23.48
N GLU A 13 -3.24 5.70 23.24
CA GLU A 13 -4.70 5.93 23.30
C GLU A 13 -5.45 5.08 22.26
N ALA A 14 -4.92 4.94 21.04
CA ALA A 14 -5.49 4.08 20.00
C ALA A 14 -5.49 2.60 20.44
N ASN A 15 -4.42 2.14 21.08
CA ASN A 15 -4.36 0.79 21.61
C ASN A 15 -5.43 0.53 22.70
N ASP A 16 -5.62 1.49 23.59
CA ASP A 16 -6.67 1.41 24.62
C ASP A 16 -8.08 1.43 24.00
N LEU A 17 -8.30 2.25 22.98
CA LEU A 17 -9.57 2.31 22.22
C LEU A 17 -9.88 0.99 21.50
N LEU A 18 -8.87 0.24 21.09
CA LEU A 18 -9.01 -1.05 20.42
C LEU A 18 -9.08 -2.24 21.40
N GLY A 19 -8.97 -1.99 22.72
CA GLY A 19 -9.06 -3.04 23.75
C GLY A 19 -7.73 -3.71 24.05
N ASP A 20 -6.63 -2.97 24.00
CA ASP A 20 -5.26 -3.43 24.30
C ASP A 20 -4.86 -4.67 23.47
N ILE A 21 -5.02 -4.56 22.17
CA ILE A 21 -4.76 -5.66 21.23
C ILE A 21 -3.27 -6.01 21.13
N VAL A 22 -2.99 -7.29 20.87
CA VAL A 22 -1.63 -7.75 20.55
C VAL A 22 -1.17 -7.11 19.24
N LYS A 23 0.01 -6.47 19.28
CA LYS A 23 0.56 -5.72 18.15
C LYS A 23 1.50 -6.58 17.30
N VAL A 24 0.91 -7.40 16.46
CA VAL A 24 1.58 -8.13 15.36
C VAL A 24 0.87 -7.78 14.05
N THR A 25 1.50 -8.02 12.92
CA THR A 25 0.87 -7.80 11.62
C THR A 25 -0.34 -8.74 11.45
N PRO A 26 -1.54 -8.27 11.11
CA PRO A 26 -1.90 -6.90 10.70
C PRO A 26 -2.46 -5.99 11.80
N SER A 27 -2.65 -6.44 13.03
CA SER A 27 -3.25 -5.66 14.11
C SER A 27 -2.43 -4.40 14.49
N SER A 28 -1.11 -4.47 14.36
CA SER A 28 -0.23 -3.30 14.55
C SER A 28 -0.54 -2.19 13.54
N LYS A 29 -0.91 -2.54 12.30
CA LYS A 29 -1.36 -1.57 11.29
C LYS A 29 -2.65 -0.87 11.73
N THR A 30 -3.64 -1.62 12.21
CA THR A 30 -4.90 -1.05 12.72
C THR A 30 -4.66 -0.02 13.81
N CYS A 31 -3.79 -0.34 14.78
CA CYS A 31 -3.42 0.59 15.86
C CYS A 31 -2.70 1.83 15.31
N GLY A 32 -1.77 1.64 14.37
CA GLY A 32 -1.04 2.73 13.73
C GLY A 32 -1.94 3.66 12.91
N ASP A 33 -2.84 3.10 12.11
CA ASP A 33 -3.78 3.85 11.28
C ASP A 33 -4.74 4.69 12.16
N LEU A 34 -5.24 4.12 13.26
CA LEU A 34 -6.06 4.87 14.21
C LEU A 34 -5.27 6.00 14.88
N ALA A 35 -4.05 5.73 15.33
CA ALA A 35 -3.19 6.75 15.92
C ALA A 35 -2.88 7.89 14.95
N GLN A 36 -2.55 7.57 13.71
CA GLN A 36 -2.32 8.57 12.68
C GLN A 36 -3.58 9.38 12.37
N PHE A 37 -4.73 8.72 12.28
CA PHE A 37 -6.02 9.38 12.13
C PHE A 37 -6.30 10.37 13.27
N MET A 38 -6.02 9.97 14.52
CA MET A 38 -6.18 10.84 15.70
C MET A 38 -5.26 12.06 15.62
N VAL A 39 -3.97 11.87 15.29
CA VAL A 39 -3.01 12.98 15.18
C VAL A 39 -3.40 13.94 14.05
N THR A 40 -3.74 13.41 12.88
CA THR A 40 -4.09 14.24 11.71
C THR A 40 -5.33 15.08 11.95
N ASN A 41 -6.31 14.56 12.69
CA ASN A 41 -7.56 15.23 12.99
C ASN A 41 -7.57 15.92 14.37
N SER A 42 -6.44 15.96 15.09
CA SER A 42 -6.30 16.54 16.42
C SER A 42 -7.33 15.99 17.43
N LEU A 43 -7.51 14.66 17.45
CA LEU A 43 -8.48 13.96 18.29
C LEU A 43 -7.80 13.34 19.51
N SER A 44 -8.42 13.49 20.69
CA SER A 44 -8.15 12.67 21.87
C SER A 44 -8.96 11.37 21.82
N ALA A 45 -8.69 10.43 22.73
CA ALA A 45 -9.49 9.21 22.87
C ALA A 45 -10.96 9.51 23.23
N GLU A 46 -11.22 10.58 23.98
CA GLU A 46 -12.58 11.03 24.32
C GLU A 46 -13.30 11.59 23.09
N ASP A 47 -12.62 12.44 22.30
CA ASP A 47 -13.15 12.95 21.05
C ASP A 47 -13.52 11.82 20.07
N VAL A 48 -12.71 10.76 20.03
CA VAL A 48 -12.99 9.60 19.17
C VAL A 48 -14.29 8.92 19.62
N ARG A 49 -14.50 8.69 20.92
CA ARG A 49 -15.72 8.07 21.43
C ARG A 49 -16.95 8.95 21.17
N ASP A 50 -16.88 10.22 21.51
CA ASP A 50 -18.00 11.15 21.35
C ASP A 50 -18.40 11.34 19.88
N LYS A 51 -17.40 11.54 19.03
CA LYS A 51 -17.64 11.73 17.59
C LYS A 51 -18.01 10.43 16.88
N ALA A 52 -17.58 9.26 17.35
CA ALA A 52 -18.04 7.97 16.85
C ALA A 52 -19.52 7.79 17.15
N SER A 53 -19.96 8.06 18.39
CA SER A 53 -21.37 7.93 18.79
C SER A 53 -22.30 8.87 18.00
N SER A 54 -21.85 10.08 17.68
CA SER A 54 -22.59 11.03 16.84
C SER A 54 -22.53 10.70 15.34
N GLY A 55 -21.73 9.72 14.92
CA GLY A 55 -21.58 9.34 13.53
C GLY A 55 -20.79 10.32 12.67
N SER A 56 -20.06 11.25 13.26
CA SER A 56 -19.35 12.33 12.56
C SER A 56 -17.94 11.96 12.08
N LEU A 57 -17.41 10.77 12.42
CA LEU A 57 -16.10 10.31 11.96
C LEU A 57 -16.20 9.26 10.87
N ASN A 58 -15.31 9.38 9.87
CA ASN A 58 -15.05 8.32 8.90
C ASN A 58 -13.72 7.65 9.26
N PHE A 59 -13.81 6.48 9.88
CA PHE A 59 -12.63 5.75 10.32
C PHE A 59 -11.84 5.14 9.15
N PRO A 60 -10.52 4.94 9.31
CA PRO A 60 -9.72 4.16 8.36
C PRO A 60 -10.30 2.76 8.14
N SER A 61 -10.18 2.22 6.93
CA SER A 61 -10.72 0.89 6.58
C SER A 61 -10.21 -0.21 7.50
N SER A 62 -8.91 -0.18 7.85
CA SER A 62 -8.31 -1.15 8.76
C SER A 62 -8.94 -1.17 10.16
N VAL A 63 -9.43 -0.03 10.65
CA VAL A 63 -10.14 0.09 11.93
C VAL A 63 -11.56 -0.49 11.79
N VAL A 64 -12.25 -0.19 10.71
CA VAL A 64 -13.57 -0.74 10.42
C VAL A 64 -13.49 -2.27 10.27
N GLU A 65 -12.55 -2.77 9.48
CA GLU A 65 -12.30 -4.21 9.28
C GLU A 65 -11.97 -4.94 10.58
N PHE A 66 -11.17 -4.31 11.46
CA PHE A 66 -10.90 -4.85 12.79
C PHE A 66 -12.20 -5.03 13.58
N PHE A 67 -13.04 -4.01 13.67
CA PHE A 67 -14.30 -4.07 14.39
C PHE A 67 -15.34 -4.98 13.73
N GLN A 68 -15.25 -5.19 12.42
CA GLN A 68 -16.02 -6.21 11.70
C GLN A 68 -15.60 -7.65 12.08
N GLY A 69 -14.40 -7.82 12.62
CA GLY A 69 -13.83 -9.12 12.97
C GLY A 69 -12.98 -9.76 11.89
N ALA A 70 -12.53 -9.01 10.87
CA ALA A 70 -11.69 -9.54 9.78
C ALA A 70 -10.37 -10.15 10.28
N LEU A 71 -9.87 -9.71 11.43
CA LEU A 71 -8.68 -10.23 12.09
C LEU A 71 -8.98 -11.30 13.15
N GLY A 72 -10.23 -11.76 13.24
CA GLY A 72 -10.70 -12.60 14.32
C GLY A 72 -11.19 -11.79 15.53
N ILE A 73 -11.52 -12.47 16.61
CA ILE A 73 -12.01 -11.87 17.85
C ILE A 73 -10.83 -11.69 18.80
N PRO A 74 -10.55 -10.46 19.29
CA PRO A 74 -9.47 -10.25 20.23
C PRO A 74 -9.76 -10.88 21.58
N VAL A 75 -8.71 -11.19 22.33
CA VAL A 75 -8.83 -11.67 23.73
C VAL A 75 -9.53 -10.60 24.55
N GLY A 76 -10.65 -10.96 25.18
CA GLY A 76 -11.49 -10.00 25.93
C GLY A 76 -12.64 -9.40 25.12
N GLY A 77 -12.75 -9.73 23.85
CA GLY A 77 -13.81 -9.22 22.96
C GLY A 77 -13.49 -7.82 22.41
N PHE A 78 -14.46 -7.25 21.72
CA PHE A 78 -14.35 -5.90 21.17
C PHE A 78 -14.84 -4.85 22.16
N PRO A 79 -14.20 -3.68 22.26
CA PRO A 79 -14.65 -2.58 23.12
C PRO A 79 -16.02 -2.03 22.67
N GLU A 80 -17.02 -2.13 23.54
CA GLU A 80 -18.32 -1.51 23.33
C GLU A 80 -18.46 -0.23 24.19
N PRO A 81 -19.20 0.82 23.78
CA PRO A 81 -20.04 0.88 22.57
C PRO A 81 -19.28 1.23 21.30
N LEU A 82 -17.96 1.48 21.36
CA LEU A 82 -17.17 1.98 20.23
C LEU A 82 -17.29 1.11 18.99
N ARG A 83 -17.30 -0.22 19.14
CA ARG A 83 -17.50 -1.13 18.00
C ARG A 83 -18.81 -0.85 17.27
N THR A 84 -19.90 -0.75 18.02
CA THR A 84 -21.23 -0.47 17.45
C THR A 84 -21.25 0.88 16.75
N ASP A 85 -20.65 1.90 17.33
CA ASP A 85 -20.59 3.26 16.81
C ASP A 85 -19.75 3.36 15.53
N VAL A 86 -18.63 2.64 15.48
CA VAL A 86 -17.77 2.58 14.28
C VAL A 86 -18.46 1.86 13.14
N LEU A 87 -19.11 0.74 13.43
CA LEU A 87 -19.73 -0.10 12.40
C LEU A 87 -21.05 0.45 11.85
N ARG A 88 -21.80 1.21 12.61
CA ARG A 88 -23.07 1.83 12.19
C ARG A 88 -24.03 0.86 11.49
N GLY A 89 -24.08 -0.36 12.00
CA GLY A 89 -24.92 -1.42 11.41
C GLY A 89 -24.29 -2.21 10.26
N ALA A 90 -23.02 -1.94 9.92
CA ALA A 90 -22.28 -2.77 8.96
C ALA A 90 -22.17 -4.23 9.44
N LYS A 91 -22.03 -5.17 8.50
CA LYS A 91 -21.84 -6.58 8.80
C LYS A 91 -20.66 -6.79 9.74
N LYS A 92 -20.86 -7.61 10.76
CA LYS A 92 -19.82 -8.00 11.73
C LYS A 92 -19.76 -9.52 11.87
N LEU A 93 -18.61 -10.03 12.26
CA LEU A 93 -18.42 -11.43 12.61
C LEU A 93 -19.24 -11.75 13.86
N ASP A 94 -19.85 -12.93 13.89
CA ASP A 94 -20.54 -13.45 15.07
C ASP A 94 -19.52 -13.67 16.21
N GLU A 95 -19.87 -13.29 17.43
CA GLU A 95 -18.99 -13.38 18.60
C GLU A 95 -18.70 -14.81 19.04
N THR A 96 -19.50 -15.76 18.56
CA THR A 96 -19.30 -17.20 18.78
C THR A 96 -18.43 -17.84 17.70
N PHE A 97 -18.02 -17.08 16.69
CA PHE A 97 -17.20 -17.59 15.59
C PHE A 97 -15.86 -18.10 16.09
N THR A 98 -15.52 -19.32 15.69
CA THR A 98 -14.21 -19.94 15.95
C THR A 98 -13.58 -20.34 14.62
N GLY A 99 -12.37 -19.90 14.37
CA GLY A 99 -11.66 -20.19 13.13
C GLY A 99 -11.01 -18.97 12.49
N ARG A 100 -10.74 -19.07 11.20
CA ARG A 100 -10.15 -17.97 10.42
C ARG A 100 -11.26 -17.26 9.63
N PRO A 101 -11.49 -15.96 9.85
CA PRO A 101 -12.51 -15.23 9.09
C PRO A 101 -12.32 -15.30 7.56
N GLY A 102 -11.08 -15.33 7.09
CA GLY A 102 -10.77 -15.48 5.67
C GLY A 102 -11.22 -16.81 5.04
N ALA A 103 -11.47 -17.84 5.84
CA ALA A 103 -11.99 -19.12 5.34
C ALA A 103 -13.48 -19.05 4.96
N GLU A 104 -14.20 -18.05 5.44
CA GLU A 104 -15.60 -17.80 5.13
C GLU A 104 -15.81 -16.91 3.90
N LEU A 105 -14.72 -16.41 3.32
CA LEU A 105 -14.80 -15.63 2.09
C LEU A 105 -15.09 -16.54 0.90
N PRO A 106 -15.86 -16.07 -0.09
CA PRO A 106 -16.08 -16.81 -1.33
C PRO A 106 -14.75 -17.00 -2.08
N ASP A 107 -14.64 -18.10 -2.81
CA ASP A 107 -13.50 -18.32 -3.70
C ASP A 107 -13.42 -17.23 -4.75
N VAL A 108 -12.18 -16.86 -5.12
CA VAL A 108 -11.96 -15.88 -6.17
C VAL A 108 -12.13 -16.55 -7.52
N ASP A 109 -12.98 -15.98 -8.37
CA ASP A 109 -13.09 -16.38 -9.78
C ASP A 109 -11.89 -15.84 -10.56
N LEU A 110 -10.84 -16.67 -10.65
CA LEU A 110 -9.58 -16.30 -11.30
C LEU A 110 -9.75 -16.01 -12.80
N GLU A 111 -10.66 -16.69 -13.48
CA GLU A 111 -10.91 -16.47 -14.92
C GLU A 111 -11.63 -15.13 -15.16
N ALA A 112 -12.59 -14.78 -14.31
CA ALA A 112 -13.23 -13.47 -14.38
C ALA A 112 -12.24 -12.34 -14.09
N VAL A 113 -11.33 -12.52 -13.11
CA VAL A 113 -10.27 -11.56 -12.82
C VAL A 113 -9.33 -11.43 -14.01
N ARG A 114 -8.84 -12.54 -14.59
CA ARG A 114 -7.97 -12.54 -15.77
C ARG A 114 -8.61 -11.75 -16.92
N THR A 115 -9.83 -12.10 -17.28
CA THR A 115 -10.57 -11.42 -18.35
C THR A 115 -10.68 -9.91 -18.11
N THR A 116 -10.92 -9.50 -16.87
CA THR A 116 -11.01 -8.09 -16.49
C THR A 116 -9.68 -7.37 -16.65
N LEU A 117 -8.59 -8.00 -16.21
CA LEU A 117 -7.24 -7.44 -16.32
C LEU A 117 -6.78 -7.31 -17.77
N GLU A 118 -7.02 -8.34 -18.58
CA GLU A 118 -6.71 -8.33 -20.02
C GLU A 118 -7.47 -7.23 -20.75
N ALA A 119 -8.76 -7.06 -20.43
CA ALA A 119 -9.55 -5.97 -21.00
C ALA A 119 -9.07 -4.58 -20.55
N THR A 120 -8.60 -4.46 -19.31
CA THR A 120 -8.13 -3.18 -18.73
C THR A 120 -6.77 -2.76 -19.30
N HIS A 121 -5.83 -3.70 -19.39
CA HIS A 121 -4.45 -3.41 -19.76
C HIS A 121 -4.13 -3.69 -21.24
N GLY A 122 -5.00 -4.41 -21.96
CA GLY A 122 -4.82 -4.71 -23.38
C GLY A 122 -3.69 -5.69 -23.67
N ILE A 123 -3.31 -6.53 -22.72
CA ILE A 123 -2.26 -7.54 -22.82
C ILE A 123 -2.76 -8.89 -22.31
N ASP A 124 -2.12 -9.97 -22.72
CA ASP A 124 -2.34 -11.29 -22.13
C ASP A 124 -1.76 -11.33 -20.71
N ILE A 125 -2.54 -11.82 -19.76
CA ILE A 125 -2.15 -11.91 -18.34
C ILE A 125 -1.69 -13.33 -18.02
N ASP A 126 -0.41 -13.49 -17.68
CA ASP A 126 0.14 -14.76 -17.25
C ASP A 126 -0.27 -15.11 -15.80
N ASP A 127 -0.01 -16.36 -15.37
CA ASP A 127 -0.40 -16.84 -14.04
C ASP A 127 0.28 -16.06 -12.91
N LYS A 128 1.52 -15.61 -13.11
CA LYS A 128 2.26 -14.82 -12.11
C LYS A 128 1.65 -13.43 -11.96
N GLN A 129 1.29 -12.81 -13.05
CA GLN A 129 0.60 -11.51 -13.08
C GLN A 129 -0.79 -11.62 -12.44
N LEU A 130 -1.55 -12.66 -12.80
CA LEU A 130 -2.86 -12.93 -12.20
C LEU A 130 -2.77 -13.09 -10.69
N MET A 131 -1.85 -13.94 -10.21
CA MET A 131 -1.66 -14.15 -8.77
C MET A 131 -1.20 -12.87 -8.07
N SER A 132 -0.34 -12.07 -8.72
CA SER A 132 0.10 -10.78 -8.19
C SER A 132 -1.06 -9.80 -8.05
N ALA A 133 -1.93 -9.72 -9.05
CA ALA A 133 -3.12 -8.86 -9.04
C ALA A 133 -4.10 -9.27 -7.93
N VAL A 134 -4.34 -10.57 -7.74
CA VAL A 134 -5.25 -11.07 -6.71
C VAL A 134 -4.70 -10.85 -5.31
N MET A 135 -3.41 -11.11 -5.10
CA MET A 135 -2.77 -11.00 -3.77
C MET A 135 -2.42 -9.56 -3.38
N TYR A 136 -2.04 -8.74 -4.34
CA TYR A 136 -1.51 -7.39 -4.12
C TYR A 136 -2.03 -6.41 -5.19
N PRO A 137 -3.35 -6.17 -5.27
CA PRO A 137 -3.96 -5.43 -6.37
C PRO A 137 -3.35 -4.04 -6.58
N LYS A 138 -3.09 -3.29 -5.50
CA LYS A 138 -2.48 -1.96 -5.63
C LYS A 138 -1.05 -2.01 -6.16
N VAL A 139 -0.24 -2.96 -5.69
CA VAL A 139 1.15 -3.14 -6.17
C VAL A 139 1.17 -3.56 -7.63
N PHE A 140 0.24 -4.44 -8.03
CA PHE A 140 0.10 -4.84 -9.42
C PHE A 140 -0.29 -3.67 -10.33
N GLU A 141 -1.23 -2.84 -9.90
CA GLU A 141 -1.64 -1.64 -10.63
C GLU A 141 -0.48 -0.66 -10.83
N ASP A 142 0.29 -0.39 -9.76
CA ASP A 142 1.47 0.47 -9.84
C ASP A 142 2.55 -0.12 -10.77
N TYR A 143 2.75 -1.44 -10.75
CA TYR A 143 3.62 -2.14 -11.68
C TYR A 143 3.15 -2.00 -13.13
N MET A 144 1.86 -2.23 -13.40
CA MET A 144 1.28 -2.09 -14.74
C MET A 144 1.37 -0.65 -15.26
N SER A 145 1.14 0.33 -14.40
CA SER A 145 1.32 1.75 -14.75
C SER A 145 2.76 2.05 -15.16
N THR A 146 3.73 1.58 -14.38
CA THR A 146 5.16 1.77 -14.66
C THR A 146 5.57 1.08 -15.96
N THR A 147 5.13 -0.15 -16.19
CA THR A 147 5.47 -0.87 -17.44
C THR A 147 4.79 -0.28 -18.68
N THR A 148 3.61 0.32 -18.52
CA THR A 148 2.93 1.02 -19.61
C THR A 148 3.66 2.31 -19.97
N GLU A 149 4.18 3.04 -18.98
CA GLU A 149 4.87 4.32 -19.19
C GLU A 149 6.30 4.12 -19.75
N PHE A 150 7.06 3.18 -19.18
CA PHE A 150 8.49 3.03 -19.45
C PHE A 150 8.84 1.78 -20.29
N GLY A 151 7.89 0.91 -20.56
CA GLY A 151 8.14 -0.37 -21.23
C GLY A 151 8.73 -1.43 -20.31
N ASP A 152 9.38 -2.44 -20.90
CA ASP A 152 10.03 -3.52 -20.15
C ASP A 152 11.35 -3.06 -19.53
N LEU A 153 11.32 -2.87 -18.22
CA LEU A 153 12.49 -2.48 -17.42
C LEU A 153 13.33 -3.67 -16.92
N SER A 154 13.03 -4.91 -17.34
CA SER A 154 13.73 -6.11 -16.86
C SER A 154 15.22 -6.16 -17.22
N ALA A 155 15.60 -5.46 -18.29
CA ALA A 155 17.00 -5.30 -18.69
C ALA A 155 17.80 -4.33 -17.80
N LEU A 156 17.11 -3.48 -17.03
CA LEU A 156 17.76 -2.46 -16.20
C LEU A 156 18.28 -3.09 -14.89
N PRO A 157 19.57 -2.90 -14.53
CA PRO A 157 20.07 -3.35 -13.24
C PRO A 157 19.32 -2.69 -12.07
N THR A 158 19.06 -3.42 -11.01
CA THR A 158 18.28 -2.94 -9.85
C THR A 158 18.83 -1.61 -9.29
N ARG A 159 20.16 -1.45 -9.25
CA ARG A 159 20.76 -0.20 -8.79
C ARG A 159 20.30 0.98 -9.63
N ASN A 160 20.37 0.86 -10.95
CA ASN A 160 20.00 1.94 -11.88
C ASN A 160 18.49 2.22 -11.91
N PHE A 161 17.67 1.24 -11.50
CA PHE A 161 16.24 1.46 -11.28
C PHE A 161 15.96 2.27 -10.00
N VAL A 162 16.76 2.07 -8.93
CA VAL A 162 16.52 2.69 -7.61
C VAL A 162 17.28 3.99 -7.43
N GLU A 163 18.48 4.11 -8.02
CA GLU A 163 19.36 5.25 -7.87
C GLU A 163 19.62 5.92 -9.22
N PRO A 164 19.58 7.27 -9.30
CA PRO A 164 19.93 7.98 -10.51
C PRO A 164 21.42 7.77 -10.83
N MET A 165 21.75 7.72 -12.14
CA MET A 165 23.13 7.67 -12.61
C MET A 165 23.86 8.97 -12.32
N GLU A 166 25.15 8.86 -11.97
CA GLU A 166 26.07 10.01 -11.88
C GLU A 166 26.67 10.33 -13.27
N VAL A 167 27.02 11.61 -13.50
CA VAL A 167 27.67 11.99 -14.75
C VAL A 167 29.03 11.28 -14.88
N GLY A 168 29.22 10.58 -15.99
CA GLY A 168 30.37 9.73 -16.27
C GLY A 168 30.15 8.24 -15.93
N GLU A 169 29.04 7.89 -15.28
CA GLU A 169 28.66 6.50 -14.99
C GLU A 169 28.20 5.78 -16.27
N GLU A 170 28.54 4.50 -16.37
CA GLU A 170 28.18 3.62 -17.48
C GLU A 170 27.39 2.42 -16.98
N VAL A 171 26.44 1.95 -17.79
CA VAL A 171 25.66 0.74 -17.55
C VAL A 171 25.56 -0.10 -18.82
N ASP A 172 25.77 -1.41 -18.70
CA ASP A 172 25.55 -2.36 -19.77
C ASP A 172 24.17 -2.98 -19.63
N LEU A 173 23.31 -2.77 -20.63
CA LEU A 173 21.96 -3.32 -20.70
C LEU A 173 21.95 -4.52 -21.65
N SER A 174 21.43 -5.65 -21.19
CA SER A 174 21.28 -6.86 -21.99
C SER A 174 19.81 -7.08 -22.37
N PHE A 175 19.52 -6.98 -23.65
CA PHE A 175 18.17 -7.20 -24.22
C PHE A 175 17.98 -8.60 -24.81
N GLY A 176 18.93 -9.49 -24.55
CA GLY A 176 18.88 -10.88 -25.05
C GLY A 176 20.27 -11.40 -25.42
N GLN A 177 20.31 -12.62 -25.94
CA GLN A 177 21.56 -13.27 -26.28
C GLN A 177 22.31 -12.52 -27.40
N GLY A 178 23.45 -11.91 -27.07
CA GLY A 178 24.28 -11.17 -28.02
C GLY A 178 23.81 -9.72 -28.29
N VAL A 179 22.76 -9.26 -27.62
CA VAL A 179 22.24 -7.88 -27.77
C VAL A 179 22.53 -7.10 -26.49
N ASN A 180 23.69 -6.45 -26.44
CA ASN A 180 24.08 -5.60 -25.33
C ASN A 180 24.21 -4.14 -25.80
N VAL A 181 23.77 -3.24 -24.96
CA VAL A 181 23.84 -1.78 -25.18
C VAL A 181 24.57 -1.16 -24.00
N ASN A 182 25.67 -0.45 -24.27
CA ASN A 182 26.34 0.37 -23.26
C ASN A 182 25.72 1.77 -23.27
N VAL A 183 25.31 2.25 -22.10
CA VAL A 183 24.74 3.59 -21.90
C VAL A 183 25.57 4.34 -20.87
N LYS A 184 26.08 5.51 -21.25
CA LYS A 184 26.83 6.40 -20.36
C LYS A 184 26.12 7.71 -20.20
N LEU A 185 25.94 8.17 -18.97
CA LEU A 185 25.44 9.52 -18.68
C LEU A 185 26.57 10.52 -18.85
N ILE A 186 26.50 11.38 -19.88
CA ILE A 186 27.58 12.37 -20.20
C ILE A 186 27.26 13.77 -19.69
N GLY A 187 26.03 14.08 -19.38
CA GLY A 187 25.66 15.38 -18.84
C GLY A 187 24.24 15.45 -18.30
N LEU A 188 24.04 16.39 -17.39
CA LEU A 188 22.72 16.74 -16.84
C LEU A 188 22.50 18.24 -17.00
N GLY A 189 21.38 18.64 -17.54
CA GLY A 189 20.90 20.01 -17.56
C GLY A 189 20.42 20.49 -16.20
N ASP A 190 20.08 21.76 -16.12
CA ASP A 190 19.48 22.35 -14.94
C ASP A 190 18.06 21.81 -14.71
N LEU A 191 17.63 21.79 -13.44
CA LEU A 191 16.25 21.41 -13.10
C LEU A 191 15.30 22.54 -13.48
N ASP A 192 14.33 22.26 -14.33
CA ASP A 192 13.19 23.16 -14.53
C ASP A 192 12.25 23.03 -13.32
N GLU A 193 12.25 24.04 -12.46
CA GLU A 193 11.43 24.05 -11.23
C GLU A 193 9.92 24.08 -11.50
N ALA A 194 9.51 24.55 -12.69
CA ALA A 194 8.10 24.64 -13.03
C ALA A 194 7.49 23.28 -13.42
N THR A 195 8.28 22.44 -14.09
CA THR A 195 7.85 21.12 -14.59
C THR A 195 8.42 19.96 -13.77
N GLY A 196 9.45 20.21 -12.96
CA GLY A 196 10.18 19.17 -12.23
C GLY A 196 11.04 18.27 -13.14
N THR A 197 11.32 18.72 -14.37
CA THR A 197 12.10 17.95 -15.36
C THR A 197 13.51 18.51 -15.56
N ARG A 198 14.41 17.69 -16.08
CA ARG A 198 15.74 18.12 -16.55
C ARG A 198 16.12 17.35 -17.81
N GLU A 199 16.98 17.97 -18.61
CA GLU A 199 17.59 17.30 -19.74
C GLU A 199 18.69 16.35 -19.27
N CYS A 200 18.73 15.15 -19.87
CA CYS A 200 19.78 14.15 -19.63
C CYS A 200 20.44 13.84 -20.97
N PHE A 201 21.75 13.86 -21.01
CA PHE A 201 22.55 13.57 -22.22
C PHE A 201 23.24 12.23 -22.04
N PHE A 202 23.00 11.33 -22.98
CA PHE A 202 23.55 9.99 -22.94
C PHE A 202 24.43 9.72 -24.16
N GLU A 203 25.49 8.97 -23.95
CA GLU A 203 26.24 8.29 -25.00
C GLU A 203 25.80 6.83 -25.06
N VAL A 204 25.45 6.34 -26.22
CA VAL A 204 24.98 4.97 -26.44
C VAL A 204 25.94 4.25 -27.37
N ASN A 205 26.60 3.17 -26.89
CA ASN A 205 27.62 2.43 -27.62
C ASN A 205 28.73 3.34 -28.21
N GLY A 206 29.13 4.39 -27.47
CA GLY A 206 30.14 5.35 -27.90
C GLY A 206 29.64 6.44 -28.84
N PHE A 207 28.33 6.55 -29.06
CA PHE A 207 27.72 7.61 -29.87
C PHE A 207 26.85 8.51 -28.99
N PRO A 208 27.02 9.84 -29.03
CA PRO A 208 26.21 10.80 -28.27
C PRO A 208 24.79 10.95 -28.82
#